data_6a59db0a9c1bcaf4b757f0ce904afb3a
#
_entry.id   6a59db0a9c1bcaf4b757f0ce904afb3a
#
_cell.length_a   1.000
_cell.length_b   1.000
_cell.length_c   1.000
_cell.angle_alpha   90.00
_cell.angle_beta   90.00
_cell.angle_gamma   90.00
#
_symmetry.space_group_name_H-M   'P 1'
#
loop_
_entity.id
_entity.type
_entity.pdbx_description
1 polymer ?
#
loop_
_entity_poly.entity_id
_entity_poly.type
_entity_poly.pdbx_seq_one_letter_code
_entity_poly.pdbx_strand_id
1 'polypeptide(L)'
;ATLPDCWDKFLTPKASPRLMQRVYYYLGAIQDAHNYAQQALIISDKGQTGKGTLTRILQSIFPKKAFGFVVNSAFSDENQFGLSNNNVYDNHIVCISEYDGKSLCSNKGKAAIGGDTITLDVKNRHSVEWNTYGTKFFITSNEGCQLKEHSYRRRFIPVTFKQTHVM
;
A
#
# COMPACT_ATOMS: atom_id res chain seq x y z
N ALA A 1 13.96 18.36 7.76
CA ALA A 1 12.93 19.07 7.01
C ALA A 1 11.66 19.08 7.86
N THR A 2 11.11 20.27 8.13
CA THR A 2 9.82 20.41 8.82
C THR A 2 8.69 20.11 7.83
N LEU A 3 7.73 19.30 8.26
CA LEU A 3 6.51 19.06 7.48
C LEU A 3 5.72 20.38 7.34
N PRO A 4 5.04 20.61 6.22
CA PRO A 4 4.10 21.71 6.13
C PRO A 4 3.03 21.62 7.23
N ASP A 5 2.65 22.75 7.82
CA ASP A 5 1.70 22.82 8.93
C ASP A 5 0.39 22.06 8.68
N CYS A 6 -0.09 22.03 7.43
CA CYS A 6 -1.29 21.32 7.05
C CYS A 6 -1.15 19.79 7.20
N TRP A 7 0.02 19.24 6.92
CA TRP A 7 0.30 17.82 7.12
C TRP A 7 0.37 17.46 8.59
N ASP A 8 1.05 18.30 9.36
CA ASP A 8 1.17 18.09 10.81
C ASP A 8 -0.21 18.12 11.47
N LYS A 9 -1.03 19.10 11.18
CA LYS A 9 -2.40 19.20 11.68
C LYS A 9 -3.30 18.05 11.25
N PHE A 10 -3.12 17.53 10.04
CA PHE A 10 -3.96 16.44 9.51
C PHE A 10 -3.50 15.07 9.99
N LEU A 11 -2.20 14.76 9.91
CA LEU A 11 -1.68 13.41 10.14
C LEU A 11 -1.27 13.15 11.59
N THR A 12 -0.62 14.09 12.25
CA THR A 12 -0.06 13.88 13.60
C THR A 12 -1.08 13.39 14.63
N PRO A 13 -2.32 13.89 14.66
CA PRO A 13 -3.30 13.40 15.62
C PRO A 13 -3.90 12.02 15.30
N LYS A 14 -3.64 11.45 14.12
CA LYS A 14 -4.28 10.21 13.64
C LYS A 14 -3.81 8.96 14.38
N ALA A 15 -2.58 8.93 14.86
CA ALA A 15 -2.03 7.78 15.56
C ALA A 15 -1.07 8.21 16.68
N SER A 16 -0.49 7.25 17.42
CA SER A 16 0.55 7.56 18.39
C SER A 16 1.80 8.14 17.69
N PRO A 17 2.61 8.98 18.39
CA PRO A 17 3.82 9.56 17.80
C PRO A 17 4.77 8.53 17.17
N ARG A 18 4.93 7.36 17.81
CA ARG A 18 5.77 6.27 17.30
C ARG A 18 5.24 5.68 15.98
N LEU A 19 3.92 5.53 15.86
CA LEU A 19 3.29 5.02 14.63
C LEU A 19 3.34 6.07 13.54
N MET A 20 3.13 7.35 13.87
CA MET A 20 3.24 8.45 12.91
C MET A 20 4.66 8.61 12.37
N GLN A 21 5.69 8.38 13.16
CA GLN A 21 7.07 8.33 12.69
C GLN A 21 7.26 7.29 11.56
N ARG A 22 6.65 6.12 11.70
CA ARG A 22 6.68 5.08 10.65
C ARG A 22 5.94 5.51 9.39
N VAL A 23 4.80 6.17 9.53
CA VAL A 23 4.05 6.72 8.40
C VAL A 23 4.90 7.73 7.65
N TYR A 24 5.50 8.69 8.35
CA TYR A 24 6.37 9.72 7.75
C TYR A 24 7.60 9.12 7.07
N TYR A 25 8.23 8.13 7.71
CA TYR A 25 9.34 7.41 7.09
C TYR A 25 8.91 6.74 5.77
N TYR A 26 7.77 6.06 5.79
CA TYR A 26 7.25 5.40 4.59
C TYR A 26 6.87 6.38 3.49
N LEU A 27 6.21 7.49 3.84
CA LEU A 27 5.84 8.54 2.89
C LEU A 27 7.07 9.22 2.28
N GLY A 28 8.14 9.38 3.05
CA GLY A 28 9.43 9.84 2.54
C GLY A 28 10.07 8.83 1.58
N ALA A 29 10.08 7.56 1.97
CA ALA A 29 10.65 6.46 1.17
C ALA A 29 9.84 6.15 -0.09
N ILE A 30 8.59 6.61 -0.19
CA ILE A 30 7.74 6.38 -1.37
C ILE A 30 8.29 7.08 -2.63
N GLN A 31 9.13 8.11 -2.45
CA GLN A 31 9.79 8.82 -3.54
C GLN A 31 11.02 8.10 -4.09
N ASP A 32 11.57 7.14 -3.34
CA ASP A 32 12.72 6.37 -3.78
C ASP A 32 12.37 5.41 -4.91
N ALA A 33 13.30 5.23 -5.85
CA ALA A 33 13.17 4.27 -6.93
C ALA A 33 13.18 2.80 -6.44
N HIS A 34 13.63 2.56 -5.20
CA HIS A 34 13.80 1.23 -4.65
C HIS A 34 13.02 1.04 -3.35
N ASN A 35 12.49 -0.16 -3.15
CA ASN A 35 11.82 -0.54 -1.92
C ASN A 35 12.76 -1.32 -0.99
N TYR A 36 13.80 -0.66 -0.49
CA TYR A 36 14.81 -1.29 0.39
C TYR A 36 14.23 -1.94 1.63
N ALA A 37 13.17 -1.38 2.18
CA ALA A 37 12.52 -1.91 3.37
C ALA A 37 11.69 -3.17 3.09
N GLN A 38 11.33 -3.44 1.83
CA GLN A 38 10.45 -4.54 1.44
C GLN A 38 9.16 -4.56 2.28
N GLN A 39 8.59 -3.38 2.48
CA GLN A 39 7.44 -3.19 3.35
C GLN A 39 6.32 -2.44 2.64
N ALA A 40 5.10 -2.74 3.05
CA ALA A 40 3.88 -2.05 2.65
C ALA A 40 3.26 -1.33 3.86
N LEU A 41 2.74 -0.13 3.65
CA LEU A 41 2.01 0.60 4.67
C LEU A 41 0.54 0.19 4.64
N ILE A 42 0.02 -0.28 5.78
CA ILE A 42 -1.41 -0.57 5.95
C ILE A 42 -2.00 0.42 6.94
N ILE A 43 -2.97 1.19 6.48
CA ILE A 43 -3.76 2.07 7.34
C ILE A 43 -5.14 1.47 7.53
N SER A 44 -5.47 1.16 8.77
CA SER A 44 -6.78 0.65 9.16
C SER A 44 -7.53 1.64 10.04
N ASP A 45 -8.85 1.61 9.99
CA ASP A 45 -9.73 2.35 10.90
C ASP A 45 -11.14 1.74 10.93
N LYS A 46 -11.99 2.34 11.75
CA LYS A 46 -13.43 2.03 11.79
C LYS A 46 -14.30 2.95 10.91
N GLY A 47 -13.66 3.71 10.01
CA GLY A 47 -14.32 4.66 9.11
C GLY A 47 -14.11 6.14 9.51
N GLN A 48 -14.25 7.01 8.51
CA GLN A 48 -14.23 8.49 8.64
C GLN A 48 -12.98 9.10 9.31
N THR A 49 -11.82 8.47 9.20
CA THR A 49 -10.57 8.97 9.81
C THR A 49 -9.66 9.72 8.85
N GLY A 50 -10.01 9.78 7.56
CA GLY A 50 -9.23 10.49 6.54
C GLY A 50 -8.31 9.60 5.70
N LYS A 51 -8.43 8.26 5.73
CA LYS A 51 -7.69 7.35 4.82
C LYS A 51 -7.85 7.74 3.36
N GLY A 52 -9.11 7.92 2.92
CA GLY A 52 -9.40 8.33 1.54
C GLY A 52 -8.84 9.71 1.19
N THR A 53 -8.76 10.61 2.15
CA THR A 53 -8.12 11.92 1.96
C THR A 53 -6.62 11.75 1.74
N LEU A 54 -5.95 10.92 2.55
CA LEU A 54 -4.53 10.64 2.37
C LEU A 54 -4.25 9.99 1.02
N THR A 55 -5.07 9.04 0.60
CA THR A 55 -4.96 8.40 -0.73
C THR A 55 -5.06 9.43 -1.85
N ARG A 56 -6.02 10.37 -1.78
CA ARG A 56 -6.17 11.44 -2.78
C ARG A 56 -4.98 12.41 -2.79
N ILE A 57 -4.43 12.72 -1.62
CA ILE A 57 -3.22 13.55 -1.54
C ILE A 57 -2.05 12.84 -2.22
N LEU A 58 -1.83 11.56 -1.95
CA LEU A 58 -0.78 10.78 -2.62
C LEU A 58 -0.99 10.78 -4.14
N GLN A 59 -2.22 10.57 -4.61
CA GLN A 59 -2.54 10.64 -6.04
C GLN A 59 -2.27 12.00 -6.67
N SER A 60 -2.41 13.09 -5.91
CA SER A 60 -2.18 14.45 -6.42
C SER A 60 -0.69 14.80 -6.54
N ILE A 61 0.16 14.14 -5.74
CA ILE A 61 1.61 14.37 -5.72
C ILE A 61 2.29 13.63 -6.87
N PHE A 62 1.81 12.43 -7.20
CA PHE A 62 2.43 11.58 -8.21
C PHE A 62 1.72 11.66 -9.56
N PRO A 63 2.46 11.51 -10.68
CA PRO A 63 1.85 11.41 -11.99
C PRO A 63 0.84 10.26 -12.06
N LYS A 64 -0.24 10.43 -12.82
CA LYS A 64 -1.29 9.38 -12.96
C LYS A 64 -0.73 8.02 -13.36
N LYS A 65 0.32 7.99 -14.20
CA LYS A 65 0.99 6.74 -14.63
C LYS A 65 1.78 6.05 -13.52
N ALA A 66 2.18 6.78 -12.49
CA ALA A 66 2.95 6.22 -11.38
C ALA A 66 2.08 5.62 -10.29
N PHE A 67 0.77 5.89 -10.28
CA PHE A 67 -0.16 5.49 -9.23
C PHE A 67 -1.25 4.58 -9.79
N GLY A 68 -1.27 3.32 -9.34
CA GLY A 68 -2.28 2.33 -9.74
C GLY A 68 -3.18 1.91 -8.59
N PHE A 69 -4.43 1.56 -8.92
CA PHE A 69 -5.37 0.96 -8.00
C PHE A 69 -5.59 -0.50 -8.34
N VAL A 70 -5.60 -1.33 -7.33
CA VAL A 70 -5.82 -2.77 -7.47
C VAL A 70 -6.86 -3.22 -6.46
N VAL A 71 -7.78 -4.04 -6.92
CA VAL A 71 -8.72 -4.73 -6.04
C VAL A 71 -7.99 -5.80 -5.24
N ASN A 72 -8.44 -6.00 -4.02
CA ASN A 72 -7.86 -6.94 -3.08
C ASN A 72 -7.65 -8.36 -3.66
N SER A 73 -8.67 -8.90 -4.33
CA SER A 73 -8.63 -10.22 -4.95
C SER A 73 -7.61 -10.40 -6.07
N ALA A 74 -7.00 -9.31 -6.58
CA ALA A 74 -5.99 -9.40 -7.62
C ALA A 74 -4.71 -10.13 -7.18
N PHE A 75 -4.43 -10.14 -5.88
CA PHE A 75 -3.28 -10.84 -5.31
C PHE A 75 -3.59 -12.28 -4.89
N SER A 76 -4.83 -12.75 -5.04
CA SER A 76 -5.16 -14.15 -4.79
C SER A 76 -4.42 -15.04 -5.78
N ASP A 77 -3.88 -16.18 -5.29
CA ASP A 77 -3.22 -17.16 -6.14
C ASP A 77 -4.20 -17.78 -7.17
N GLU A 78 -5.49 -17.76 -6.86
CA GLU A 78 -6.56 -18.23 -7.75
C GLU A 78 -6.88 -17.26 -8.89
N ASN A 79 -6.56 -15.97 -8.73
CA ASN A 79 -6.84 -14.95 -9.73
C ASN A 79 -5.65 -14.75 -10.67
N GLN A 80 -5.58 -15.58 -11.71
CA GLN A 80 -4.46 -15.60 -12.66
C GLN A 80 -4.21 -14.24 -13.35
N PHE A 81 -5.27 -13.53 -13.73
CA PHE A 81 -5.19 -12.28 -14.48
C PHE A 81 -5.41 -11.01 -13.64
N GLY A 82 -5.57 -11.14 -12.33
CA GLY A 82 -5.95 -10.03 -11.47
C GLY A 82 -5.00 -8.85 -11.53
N LEU A 83 -3.71 -9.10 -11.51
CA LEU A 83 -2.69 -8.05 -11.53
C LEU A 83 -2.48 -7.50 -12.95
N SER A 84 -2.45 -8.34 -13.95
CA SER A 84 -2.23 -7.91 -15.34
C SER A 84 -3.37 -7.07 -15.90
N ASN A 85 -4.61 -7.37 -15.53
CA ASN A 85 -5.79 -6.61 -15.96
C ASN A 85 -5.77 -5.16 -15.44
N ASN A 86 -5.05 -4.89 -14.36
CA ASN A 86 -4.93 -3.55 -13.78
C ASN A 86 -3.64 -2.82 -14.18
N ASN A 87 -2.83 -3.39 -15.08
CA ASN A 87 -1.55 -2.82 -15.55
C ASN A 87 -0.62 -2.38 -14.41
N VAL A 88 -0.61 -3.10 -13.29
CA VAL A 88 0.13 -2.72 -12.07
C VAL A 88 1.64 -2.71 -12.26
N TYR A 89 2.14 -3.46 -13.25
CA TYR A 89 3.56 -3.59 -13.55
C TYR A 89 4.21 -2.27 -14.04
N ASP A 90 3.39 -1.29 -14.44
CA ASP A 90 3.86 0.03 -14.87
C ASP A 90 3.78 1.09 -13.74
N ASN A 91 3.29 0.72 -12.57
CA ASN A 91 3.05 1.67 -11.49
C ASN A 91 4.17 1.67 -10.45
N HIS A 92 4.56 2.86 -10.03
CA HIS A 92 5.50 3.05 -8.92
C HIS A 92 4.84 2.85 -7.56
N ILE A 93 3.57 3.25 -7.45
CA ILE A 93 2.75 3.09 -6.24
C ILE A 93 1.52 2.27 -6.59
N VAL A 94 1.29 1.21 -5.85
CA VAL A 94 0.10 0.38 -5.96
C VAL A 94 -0.75 0.56 -4.70
N CYS A 95 -1.94 1.10 -4.90
CA CYS A 95 -2.92 1.29 -3.83
C CYS A 95 -3.92 0.14 -3.82
N ILE A 96 -4.10 -0.48 -2.66
CA ILE A 96 -5.09 -1.52 -2.43
C ILE A 96 -6.11 -0.97 -1.44
N SER A 97 -7.36 -0.80 -1.90
CA SER A 97 -8.46 -0.35 -1.06
C SER A 97 -9.21 -1.53 -0.46
N GLU A 98 -9.78 -1.31 0.72
CA GLU A 98 -10.68 -2.27 1.37
C GLU A 98 -10.04 -3.66 1.56
N TYR A 99 -8.81 -3.68 2.05
CA TYR A 99 -8.07 -4.92 2.28
C TYR A 99 -8.76 -5.81 3.32
N ASP A 100 -8.95 -7.08 2.97
CA ASP A 100 -9.67 -8.10 3.75
C ASP A 100 -8.79 -8.87 4.76
N GLY A 101 -7.50 -8.55 4.81
CA GLY A 101 -6.54 -9.23 5.68
C GLY A 101 -6.00 -10.56 5.14
N LYS A 102 -6.40 -11.03 3.94
CA LYS A 102 -6.06 -12.38 3.44
C LYS A 102 -5.27 -12.37 2.13
N SER A 103 -5.72 -11.65 1.12
CA SER A 103 -5.22 -11.81 -0.25
C SER A 103 -3.73 -11.50 -0.44
N LEU A 104 -3.18 -10.54 0.30
CA LEU A 104 -1.74 -10.27 0.30
C LEU A 104 -0.91 -11.33 1.04
N CYS A 105 -1.56 -12.23 1.73
CA CYS A 105 -0.94 -13.37 2.39
C CYS A 105 -0.66 -14.54 1.43
N SER A 106 -1.05 -14.42 0.18
CA SER A 106 -0.71 -15.33 -0.91
C SER A 106 0.79 -15.35 -1.22
N ASN A 107 1.27 -16.33 -1.97
CA ASN A 107 2.65 -16.35 -2.45
C ASN A 107 2.93 -15.17 -3.38
N LYS A 108 1.96 -14.82 -4.23
CA LYS A 108 2.00 -13.67 -5.13
C LYS A 108 2.12 -12.34 -4.37
N GLY A 109 1.33 -12.16 -3.31
CA GLY A 109 1.40 -10.98 -2.45
C GLY A 109 2.72 -10.87 -1.69
N LYS A 110 3.24 -12.00 -1.19
CA LYS A 110 4.55 -12.05 -0.52
C LYS A 110 5.70 -11.66 -1.44
N ALA A 111 5.70 -12.19 -2.66
CA ALA A 111 6.68 -11.88 -3.69
C ALA A 111 6.62 -10.39 -4.07
N ALA A 112 5.42 -9.87 -4.30
CA ALA A 112 5.21 -8.47 -4.66
C ALA A 112 5.78 -7.50 -3.62
N ILE A 113 5.45 -7.67 -2.34
CA ILE A 113 5.96 -6.81 -1.26
C ILE A 113 7.44 -7.05 -1.00
N GLY A 114 7.91 -8.27 -1.23
CA GLY A 114 9.31 -8.67 -1.07
C GLY A 114 10.27 -8.07 -2.09
N GLY A 115 9.75 -7.54 -3.19
CA GLY A 115 10.56 -6.97 -4.26
C GLY A 115 11.05 -8.02 -5.28
N ASP A 116 10.38 -9.18 -5.33
CA ASP A 116 10.72 -10.24 -6.28
C ASP A 116 10.18 -9.93 -7.67
N THR A 117 10.74 -10.56 -8.70
CA THR A 117 10.16 -10.54 -10.04
C THR A 117 9.01 -11.54 -10.11
N ILE A 118 7.87 -11.09 -10.61
CA ILE A 118 6.66 -11.90 -10.76
C ILE A 118 6.30 -11.98 -12.23
N THR A 119 6.08 -13.20 -12.72
CA THR A 119 5.52 -13.41 -14.05
C THR A 119 4.00 -13.25 -14.00
N LEU A 120 3.46 -12.35 -14.80
CA LEU A 120 2.05 -12.07 -14.92
C LEU A 120 1.51 -12.59 -16.24
N ASP A 121 0.51 -13.45 -16.19
CA ASP A 121 -0.21 -13.87 -17.38
C ASP A 121 -1.14 -12.76 -17.87
N VAL A 122 -1.05 -12.43 -19.14
CA VAL A 122 -1.89 -11.42 -19.78
C VAL A 122 -2.86 -12.10 -20.73
N LYS A 123 -4.15 -11.82 -20.60
CA LYS A 123 -5.17 -12.44 -21.44
C LYS A 123 -4.90 -12.15 -22.93
N ASN A 124 -4.80 -13.21 -23.73
CA ASN A 124 -4.53 -13.17 -25.17
C ASN A 124 -3.20 -12.50 -25.58
N ARG A 125 -2.21 -12.48 -24.70
CA ARG A 125 -0.86 -11.94 -24.95
C ARG A 125 0.20 -12.82 -24.28
N HIS A 126 1.47 -12.54 -24.58
CA HIS A 126 2.58 -13.12 -23.84
C HIS A 126 2.59 -12.64 -22.38
N SER A 127 3.06 -13.49 -21.49
CA SER A 127 3.29 -13.13 -20.09
C SER A 127 4.25 -11.94 -19.98
N VAL A 128 4.07 -11.13 -18.95
CA VAL A 128 4.91 -9.96 -18.65
C VAL A 128 5.63 -10.19 -17.33
N GLU A 129 6.91 -9.89 -17.29
CA GLU A 129 7.66 -9.88 -16.04
C GLU A 129 7.48 -8.52 -15.33
N TRP A 130 7.04 -8.59 -14.07
CA TRP A 130 6.94 -7.43 -13.21
C TRP A 130 8.02 -7.48 -12.14
N ASN A 131 8.98 -6.59 -12.23
CA ASN A 131 9.96 -6.38 -11.18
C ASN A 131 9.36 -5.45 -10.11
N THR A 132 8.99 -6.03 -8.98
CA THR A 132 8.30 -5.30 -7.91
C THR A 132 9.24 -4.51 -6.99
N TYR A 133 10.56 -4.61 -7.17
CA TYR A 133 11.56 -3.99 -6.30
C TYR A 133 11.42 -2.45 -6.17
N GLY A 134 10.98 -1.78 -7.24
CA GLY A 134 10.70 -0.34 -7.24
C GLY A 134 9.29 0.04 -6.79
N THR A 135 8.40 -0.94 -6.61
CA THR A 135 6.99 -0.68 -6.34
C THR A 135 6.72 -0.49 -4.84
N LYS A 136 5.95 0.52 -4.50
CA LYS A 136 5.49 0.80 -3.13
C LYS A 136 4.02 0.41 -3.00
N PHE A 137 3.68 -0.25 -1.91
CA PHE A 137 2.32 -0.69 -1.64
C PHE A 137 1.68 0.14 -0.53
N PHE A 138 0.60 0.83 -0.86
CA PHE A 138 -0.22 1.60 0.06
C PHE A 138 -1.58 0.94 0.22
N ILE A 139 -1.91 0.50 1.41
CA ILE A 139 -3.05 -0.36 1.67
C ILE A 139 -3.99 0.32 2.67
N THR A 140 -5.27 0.33 2.36
CA THR A 140 -6.29 0.82 3.29
C THR A 140 -7.28 -0.31 3.65
N SER A 141 -7.70 -0.36 4.91
CA SER A 141 -8.65 -1.32 5.42
C SER A 141 -9.66 -0.65 6.35
N ASN A 142 -10.90 -1.12 6.33
CA ASN A 142 -11.94 -0.73 7.30
C ASN A 142 -11.99 -1.68 8.50
N GLU A 143 -11.24 -2.75 8.44
CA GLU A 143 -11.10 -3.74 9.50
C GLU A 143 -9.67 -3.73 10.04
N GLY A 144 -9.52 -4.05 11.33
CA GLY A 144 -8.19 -4.19 11.91
C GLY A 144 -7.40 -5.29 11.18
N CYS A 145 -6.20 -4.97 10.73
CA CYS A 145 -5.34 -5.93 10.04
C CYS A 145 -4.83 -6.99 11.02
N GLN A 146 -5.41 -8.18 10.98
CA GLN A 146 -4.94 -9.33 11.76
C GLN A 146 -3.80 -10.02 11.01
N LEU A 147 -2.57 -9.60 11.25
CA LEU A 147 -1.37 -10.27 10.75
C LEU A 147 -1.08 -11.49 11.64
N LYS A 148 -1.63 -12.64 11.29
CA LYS A 148 -1.53 -13.85 12.10
C LYS A 148 -0.15 -14.51 12.07
N GLU A 149 0.59 -14.41 10.99
CA GLU A 149 1.88 -15.06 10.82
C GLU A 149 3.07 -14.11 10.98
N HIS A 150 4.14 -14.58 11.61
CA HIS A 150 5.36 -13.80 11.82
C HIS A 150 6.01 -13.35 10.50
N SER A 151 5.92 -14.17 9.44
CA SER A 151 6.44 -13.85 8.11
C SER A 151 5.84 -12.62 7.47
N TYR A 152 4.61 -12.26 7.85
CA TYR A 152 3.91 -11.06 7.36
C TYR A 152 4.27 -9.82 8.16
N ARG A 153 4.53 -9.96 9.47
CA ARG A 153 4.81 -8.81 10.35
C ARG A 153 5.99 -7.97 9.87
N ARG A 154 7.00 -8.59 9.29
CA ARG A 154 8.17 -7.87 8.75
C ARG A 154 7.86 -7.08 7.47
N ARG A 155 6.85 -7.51 6.69
CA ARG A 155 6.47 -6.93 5.39
C ARG A 155 5.45 -5.81 5.50
N PHE A 156 4.84 -5.63 6.64
CA PHE A 156 3.79 -4.64 6.81
C PHE A 156 4.09 -3.67 7.93
N ILE A 157 3.75 -2.41 7.69
CA ILE A 157 3.72 -1.34 8.69
C ILE A 157 2.25 -1.09 9.00
N PRO A 158 1.66 -1.79 9.99
CA PRO A 158 0.27 -1.59 10.36
C PRO A 158 0.10 -0.32 11.19
N VAL A 159 -0.81 0.54 10.80
CA VAL A 159 -1.15 1.77 11.50
C VAL A 159 -2.67 1.87 11.61
N THR A 160 -3.17 2.02 12.82
CA THR A 160 -4.59 2.27 13.05
C THR A 160 -4.82 3.76 13.25
N PHE A 161 -5.58 4.38 12.37
CA PHE A 161 -5.97 5.78 12.51
C PHE A 161 -7.08 5.92 13.53
N LYS A 162 -6.96 6.92 14.38
CA LYS A 162 -7.99 7.32 15.32
C LYS A 162 -8.93 8.32 14.66
N GLN A 163 -10.19 8.26 15.02
CA GLN A 163 -11.14 9.30 14.68
C GLN A 163 -10.75 10.57 15.44
N THR A 164 -10.36 11.59 14.72
CA THR A 164 -10.12 12.92 15.29
C THR A 164 -11.29 13.78 14.88
N HIS A 165 -12.06 14.25 15.86
CA HIS A 165 -13.06 15.27 15.59
C HIS A 165 -12.32 16.53 15.14
N VAL A 166 -12.36 16.78 13.84
CA VAL A 166 -12.05 18.12 13.33
C VAL A 166 -13.32 18.92 13.58
N MET A 167 -13.30 19.67 14.64
CA MET A 167 -14.27 20.75 14.79
C MET A 167 -13.98 21.82 13.74
#